data_635a3306d4932c1c624cd3dc4a59d9a0
#
_entry.id   635a3306d4932c1c624cd3dc4a59d9a0
#
_cell.length_a   1.000
_cell.length_b   1.000
_cell.length_c   1.000
_cell.angle_alpha   90.00
_cell.angle_beta   90.00
_cell.angle_gamma   90.00
#
_symmetry.space_group_name_H-M   'P 1'
#
loop_
_entity.id
_entity.type
_entity.pdbx_description
1 polymer ?
#
loop_
_entity_poly.entity_id
_entity_poly.type
_entity_poly.pdbx_seq_one_letter_code
_entity_poly.pdbx_strand_id
1 'polypeptide(L)'
;MAELKEKLFSEFAPVTTEEWMAKITADLKGAPFEKKLVWKTGEGFNVNPFYRAEDIEGLKTTESLPGEFPYVRGTKKDNDWKVRQNIEVTCFKEANEKALDLLTKGVTSLGFIIKGDEVNAENIATLLNGICPEATELNFNTCNCKAEKLIGILEYILKGKDVDLNKCFGSVNYDPFKKPLVKGKENENWVEAASAVLKAGQALPGYKVLAVNAFYFNNAGAYITQELGYALAWGNELMAKLTEAGFSADEVAKKIKFNLGISSNYFMEIAKFRAARWLWAEIVAAYNPECKCACKMNAHAQTSEWNMTVYDAHVNLLRSQTEAMSAALAGVDSITVRPFDKTYQTPDDF
;
A
#
# COMPACT_ATOMS: atom_id res chain seq x y z
N MET A 1 -9.20 -33.39 9.92
CA MET A 1 -8.15 -32.74 10.73
C MET A 1 -8.11 -33.49 12.04
N ALA A 2 -6.97 -34.07 12.42
CA ALA A 2 -6.82 -34.70 13.73
C ALA A 2 -6.93 -33.62 14.80
N GLU A 3 -7.85 -33.74 15.74
CA GLU A 3 -7.87 -32.91 16.93
C GLU A 3 -6.56 -33.12 17.68
N LEU A 4 -5.80 -32.05 17.85
CA LEU A 4 -4.66 -32.04 18.76
C LEU A 4 -5.22 -32.27 20.17
N LYS A 5 -5.09 -33.49 20.67
CA LYS A 5 -5.63 -33.90 21.99
C LYS A 5 -4.87 -33.31 23.17
N GLU A 6 -3.65 -32.79 22.94
CA GLU A 6 -2.82 -32.16 23.97
C GLU A 6 -2.46 -30.72 23.58
N LYS A 7 -2.53 -29.80 24.53
CA LYS A 7 -2.07 -28.44 24.35
C LYS A 7 -0.54 -28.45 24.23
N LEU A 8 0.02 -27.70 23.27
CA LEU A 8 1.46 -27.47 23.19
C LEU A 8 1.97 -26.85 24.48
N PHE A 9 3.18 -27.28 24.91
CA PHE A 9 3.86 -26.78 26.10
C PHE A 9 3.14 -27.03 27.43
N SER A 10 2.29 -28.06 27.50
CA SER A 10 1.58 -28.42 28.72
C SER A 10 2.49 -28.86 29.87
N GLU A 11 3.74 -29.25 29.55
CA GLU A 11 4.78 -29.58 30.52
C GLU A 11 5.39 -28.36 31.26
N PHE A 12 5.15 -27.16 30.77
CA PHE A 12 5.59 -25.90 31.41
C PHE A 12 4.46 -25.31 32.27
N ALA A 13 4.77 -25.03 33.52
CA ALA A 13 3.80 -24.35 34.39
C ALA A 13 3.52 -22.94 33.88
N PRO A 14 2.24 -22.47 33.90
CA PRO A 14 1.92 -21.09 33.57
C PRO A 14 2.64 -20.13 34.54
N VAL A 15 3.27 -19.09 33.99
CA VAL A 15 3.94 -18.01 34.73
C VAL A 15 3.04 -16.79 34.74
N THR A 16 2.78 -16.21 35.93
CA THR A 16 1.96 -14.99 36.06
C THR A 16 2.74 -13.74 35.63
N THR A 17 2.05 -12.63 35.38
CA THR A 17 2.69 -11.36 35.06
C THR A 17 3.51 -10.82 36.21
N GLU A 18 3.06 -11.03 37.46
CA GLU A 18 3.77 -10.65 38.67
C GLU A 18 5.09 -11.41 38.82
N GLU A 19 5.09 -12.73 38.59
CA GLU A 19 6.30 -13.55 38.61
C GLU A 19 7.29 -13.13 37.50
N TRP A 20 6.78 -12.85 36.29
CA TRP A 20 7.59 -12.35 35.20
C TRP A 20 8.22 -10.99 35.52
N MET A 21 7.44 -10.03 36.07
CA MET A 21 7.92 -8.72 36.48
C MET A 21 8.90 -8.78 37.64
N ALA A 22 8.69 -9.69 38.60
CA ALA A 22 9.64 -9.92 39.71
C ALA A 22 10.99 -10.40 39.17
N LYS A 23 10.99 -11.31 38.22
CA LYS A 23 12.22 -11.79 37.55
C LYS A 23 12.94 -10.66 36.81
N ILE A 24 12.21 -9.85 36.03
CA ILE A 24 12.78 -8.70 35.30
C ILE A 24 13.41 -7.71 36.30
N THR A 25 12.72 -7.40 37.42
CA THR A 25 13.20 -6.47 38.43
C THR A 25 14.51 -6.98 39.05
N ALA A 26 14.57 -8.27 39.35
CA ALA A 26 15.77 -8.89 39.86
C ALA A 26 16.95 -8.81 38.87
N ASP A 27 16.69 -9.09 37.61
CA ASP A 27 17.71 -9.07 36.53
C ASP A 27 18.21 -7.66 36.21
N LEU A 28 17.36 -6.64 36.42
CA LEU A 28 17.71 -5.23 36.23
C LEU A 28 18.59 -4.68 37.40
N LYS A 29 18.78 -5.45 38.50
CA LYS A 29 19.64 -5.07 39.65
C LYS A 29 19.40 -3.66 40.15
N GLY A 30 18.12 -3.27 40.29
CA GLY A 30 17.69 -1.95 40.77
C GLY A 30 17.60 -0.84 39.75
N ALA A 31 17.90 -1.14 38.44
CA ALA A 31 17.67 -0.15 37.39
C ALA A 31 16.15 -0.04 37.08
N PRO A 32 15.62 1.18 36.86
CA PRO A 32 14.20 1.38 36.58
C PRO A 32 13.76 0.72 35.26
N PHE A 33 12.69 -0.07 35.30
CA PHE A 33 12.07 -0.76 34.17
C PHE A 33 11.78 0.19 32.98
N GLU A 34 11.06 1.28 33.28
CA GLU A 34 10.67 2.30 32.30
C GLU A 34 11.86 2.91 31.54
N LYS A 35 12.99 3.11 32.24
CA LYS A 35 14.18 3.71 31.64
C LYS A 35 14.97 2.75 30.78
N LYS A 36 14.94 1.46 31.11
CA LYS A 36 15.81 0.44 30.51
C LYS A 36 15.14 -0.36 29.40
N LEU A 37 13.86 -0.64 29.54
CA LEU A 37 13.15 -1.58 28.67
C LEU A 37 12.00 -0.96 27.86
N VAL A 38 11.40 0.15 28.33
CA VAL A 38 10.31 0.79 27.60
C VAL A 38 10.86 1.68 26.50
N TRP A 39 10.44 1.42 25.27
CA TRP A 39 10.81 2.22 24.11
C TRP A 39 9.89 3.45 24.00
N LYS A 40 10.48 4.63 24.10
CA LYS A 40 9.81 5.91 23.83
C LYS A 40 9.90 6.16 22.33
N THR A 41 8.78 6.03 21.64
CA THR A 41 8.72 6.18 20.19
C THR A 41 8.75 7.65 19.76
N GLY A 42 9.14 7.91 18.50
CA GLY A 42 9.04 9.23 17.89
C GLY A 42 7.59 9.67 17.64
N GLU A 43 6.65 8.73 17.65
CA GLU A 43 5.22 8.95 17.48
C GLU A 43 4.52 9.50 18.72
N GLY A 44 5.21 9.59 19.85
CA GLY A 44 4.72 10.19 21.09
C GLY A 44 4.02 9.24 22.04
N PHE A 45 4.15 7.93 21.85
CA PHE A 45 3.69 6.90 22.80
C PHE A 45 4.81 5.92 23.16
N ASN A 46 4.60 5.15 24.21
CA ASN A 46 5.56 4.17 24.70
C ASN A 46 5.18 2.77 24.22
N VAL A 47 6.20 1.97 23.91
CA VAL A 47 6.04 0.54 23.58
C VAL A 47 6.75 -0.27 24.65
N ASN A 48 6.01 -1.19 25.28
CA ASN A 48 6.54 -2.09 26.29
C ASN A 48 7.39 -3.20 25.65
N PRO A 49 8.36 -3.78 26.37
CA PRO A 49 9.22 -4.84 25.84
C PRO A 49 8.46 -6.15 25.59
N PHE A 50 7.30 -6.33 26.18
CA PHE A 50 6.40 -7.48 25.98
C PHE A 50 4.95 -7.09 26.21
N TYR A 51 4.04 -7.89 25.65
CA TYR A 51 2.58 -7.82 25.85
C TYR A 51 2.06 -9.22 26.09
N ARG A 52 0.99 -9.35 26.89
CA ARG A 52 0.36 -10.61 27.26
C ARG A 52 -1.13 -10.61 26.89
N ALA A 53 -1.82 -11.71 27.14
CA ALA A 53 -3.24 -11.85 26.80
C ALA A 53 -4.12 -10.78 27.47
N GLU A 54 -3.80 -10.42 28.70
CA GLU A 54 -4.51 -9.38 29.47
C GLU A 54 -4.42 -7.98 28.84
N ASP A 55 -3.33 -7.67 28.11
CA ASP A 55 -3.16 -6.39 27.43
C ASP A 55 -4.10 -6.20 26.23
N ILE A 56 -4.67 -7.27 25.70
CA ILE A 56 -5.59 -7.23 24.56
C ILE A 56 -7.05 -7.42 24.98
N GLU A 57 -7.35 -7.65 26.26
CA GLU A 57 -8.71 -7.79 26.73
C GLU A 57 -9.51 -6.49 26.54
N GLY A 58 -10.69 -6.60 25.93
CA GLY A 58 -11.57 -5.46 25.67
C GLY A 58 -11.13 -4.55 24.52
N LEU A 59 -10.08 -4.89 23.79
CA LEU A 59 -9.68 -4.14 22.60
C LEU A 59 -10.60 -4.46 21.42
N LYS A 60 -11.36 -3.47 20.93
CA LYS A 60 -12.23 -3.59 19.76
C LYS A 60 -11.49 -4.02 18.48
N THR A 61 -10.18 -3.78 18.41
CA THR A 61 -9.32 -4.15 17.27
C THR A 61 -9.17 -5.66 17.09
N THR A 62 -9.46 -6.45 18.11
CA THR A 62 -9.35 -7.92 18.09
C THR A 62 -10.63 -8.63 17.67
N GLU A 63 -11.76 -7.93 17.64
CA GLU A 63 -13.09 -8.52 17.43
C GLU A 63 -13.42 -8.73 15.95
N SER A 64 -12.92 -7.87 15.02
CA SER A 64 -13.24 -7.97 13.61
C SER A 64 -12.43 -9.06 12.89
N LEU A 65 -13.09 -9.82 12.01
CA LEU A 65 -12.44 -10.81 11.16
C LEU A 65 -11.91 -10.17 9.86
N PRO A 66 -10.96 -10.82 9.16
CA PRO A 66 -10.52 -10.37 7.84
C PRO A 66 -11.70 -10.26 6.86
N GLY A 67 -11.76 -9.14 6.14
CA GLY A 67 -12.84 -8.85 5.19
C GLY A 67 -14.09 -8.23 5.79
N GLU A 68 -14.17 -8.06 7.11
CA GLU A 68 -15.29 -7.44 7.81
C GLU A 68 -14.99 -5.98 8.17
N PHE A 69 -16.02 -5.12 8.08
CA PHE A 69 -15.94 -3.72 8.50
C PHE A 69 -15.57 -3.64 10.00
N PRO A 70 -14.66 -2.75 10.40
CA PRO A 70 -13.98 -1.70 9.65
C PRO A 70 -12.63 -2.13 8.99
N TYR A 71 -12.48 -3.36 8.61
CA TYR A 71 -11.35 -3.92 7.83
C TYR A 71 -9.98 -3.87 8.51
N VAL A 72 -9.93 -3.85 9.82
CA VAL A 72 -8.68 -3.77 10.60
C VAL A 72 -7.67 -4.83 10.17
N ARG A 73 -8.13 -6.08 10.04
CA ARG A 73 -7.28 -7.24 9.73
C ARG A 73 -7.09 -7.53 8.23
N GLY A 74 -7.72 -6.75 7.37
CA GLY A 74 -7.65 -6.90 5.92
C GLY A 74 -8.98 -6.63 5.23
N THR A 75 -8.92 -6.26 3.96
CA THR A 75 -10.10 -6.01 3.11
C THR A 75 -10.66 -7.29 2.47
N LYS A 76 -9.90 -8.40 2.56
CA LYS A 76 -10.20 -9.74 2.01
C LYS A 76 -10.19 -10.78 3.13
N LYS A 77 -10.81 -11.95 2.90
CA LYS A 77 -10.81 -13.08 3.85
C LYS A 77 -9.48 -13.84 3.87
N ASP A 78 -8.77 -13.81 2.76
CA ASP A 78 -7.44 -14.40 2.57
C ASP A 78 -6.34 -13.33 2.59
N ASN A 79 -5.09 -13.77 2.54
CA ASN A 79 -3.92 -12.90 2.44
C ASN A 79 -3.27 -12.99 1.04
N ASP A 80 -4.08 -13.07 -0.02
CA ASP A 80 -3.63 -13.03 -1.41
C ASP A 80 -3.24 -11.59 -1.81
N TRP A 81 -1.95 -11.27 -1.70
CA TRP A 81 -1.38 -10.00 -2.14
C TRP A 81 -0.63 -10.15 -3.46
N LYS A 82 -0.58 -9.06 -4.24
CA LYS A 82 0.08 -9.06 -5.56
C LYS A 82 1.56 -8.71 -5.43
N VAL A 83 2.41 -9.49 -6.06
CA VAL A 83 3.84 -9.19 -6.24
C VAL A 83 3.97 -8.21 -7.39
N ARG A 84 4.33 -6.95 -7.08
CA ARG A 84 4.43 -5.89 -8.08
C ARG A 84 5.87 -5.55 -8.40
N GLN A 85 6.18 -5.53 -9.70
CA GLN A 85 7.44 -5.04 -10.23
C GLN A 85 7.18 -3.81 -11.12
N ASN A 86 7.96 -2.74 -10.88
CA ASN A 86 7.92 -1.54 -11.69
C ASN A 86 8.97 -1.59 -12.80
N ILE A 87 8.59 -1.18 -14.02
CA ILE A 87 9.43 -1.09 -15.21
C ILE A 87 9.46 0.36 -15.67
N GLU A 88 10.64 0.97 -15.74
CA GLU A 88 10.85 2.25 -16.37
C GLU A 88 10.88 2.04 -17.89
N VAL A 89 9.90 2.60 -18.60
CA VAL A 89 9.75 2.40 -20.06
C VAL A 89 10.62 3.41 -20.80
N THR A 90 11.73 2.91 -21.35
CA THR A 90 12.62 3.65 -22.25
C THR A 90 12.41 3.22 -23.70
N CYS A 91 12.09 1.94 -23.92
CA CYS A 91 11.69 1.33 -25.17
C CYS A 91 10.50 0.41 -24.89
N PHE A 92 9.39 0.58 -25.62
CA PHE A 92 8.14 -0.15 -25.37
C PHE A 92 8.27 -1.65 -25.65
N LYS A 93 9.03 -2.03 -26.66
CA LYS A 93 9.27 -3.43 -27.01
C LYS A 93 10.11 -4.13 -25.93
N GLU A 94 11.22 -3.54 -25.52
CA GLU A 94 12.08 -4.10 -24.46
C GLU A 94 11.34 -4.17 -23.11
N ALA A 95 10.53 -3.15 -22.80
CA ALA A 95 9.70 -3.14 -21.60
C ALA A 95 8.64 -4.24 -21.62
N ASN A 96 8.05 -4.55 -22.79
CA ASN A 96 7.14 -5.67 -22.96
C ASN A 96 7.86 -7.01 -22.79
N GLU A 97 9.02 -7.21 -23.42
CA GLU A 97 9.85 -8.42 -23.27
C GLU A 97 10.22 -8.65 -21.78
N LYS A 98 10.66 -7.61 -21.10
CA LYS A 98 10.92 -7.65 -19.65
C LYS A 98 9.67 -7.97 -18.83
N ALA A 99 8.53 -7.39 -19.17
CA ALA A 99 7.27 -7.66 -18.48
C ALA A 99 6.86 -9.13 -18.61
N LEU A 100 6.95 -9.70 -19.81
CA LEU A 100 6.63 -11.12 -20.05
C LEU A 100 7.58 -12.05 -19.30
N ASP A 101 8.89 -11.75 -19.26
CA ASP A 101 9.87 -12.50 -18.46
C ASP A 101 9.53 -12.45 -16.96
N LEU A 102 9.23 -11.28 -16.41
CA LEU A 102 8.83 -11.12 -15.00
C LEU A 102 7.58 -11.92 -14.63
N LEU A 103 6.59 -12.00 -15.53
CA LEU A 103 5.40 -12.80 -15.32
C LEU A 103 5.73 -14.30 -15.21
N THR A 104 6.70 -14.79 -15.96
CA THR A 104 7.17 -16.19 -15.84
C THR A 104 7.90 -16.45 -14.53
N LYS A 105 8.42 -15.41 -13.87
CA LYS A 105 9.15 -15.45 -12.59
C LYS A 105 8.24 -15.24 -11.36
N GLY A 106 6.93 -15.20 -11.54
CA GLY A 106 5.96 -15.13 -10.45
C GLY A 106 5.48 -13.73 -10.09
N VAL A 107 5.83 -12.70 -10.86
CA VAL A 107 5.23 -11.37 -10.73
C VAL A 107 3.75 -11.44 -11.15
N THR A 108 2.86 -10.86 -10.36
CA THR A 108 1.41 -10.87 -10.58
C THR A 108 0.82 -9.48 -10.81
N SER A 109 1.66 -8.45 -10.68
CA SER A 109 1.29 -7.04 -10.86
C SER A 109 2.44 -6.29 -11.54
N LEU A 110 2.16 -5.68 -12.69
CA LEU A 110 3.14 -4.90 -13.44
C LEU A 110 2.88 -3.41 -13.24
N GLY A 111 3.94 -2.64 -13.01
CA GLY A 111 3.89 -1.18 -12.96
C GLY A 111 4.72 -0.58 -14.08
N PHE A 112 4.13 0.24 -14.95
CA PHE A 112 4.83 0.90 -16.03
C PHE A 112 4.98 2.39 -15.76
N ILE A 113 6.22 2.88 -15.82
CA ILE A 113 6.54 4.31 -15.69
C ILE A 113 6.82 4.85 -17.09
N ILE A 114 5.90 5.67 -17.62
CA ILE A 114 5.88 6.11 -19.00
C ILE A 114 6.01 7.64 -19.06
N LYS A 115 6.86 8.16 -19.94
CA LYS A 115 6.92 9.59 -20.21
C LYS A 115 5.63 10.08 -20.87
N GLY A 116 5.17 11.26 -20.47
CA GLY A 116 3.85 11.74 -20.88
C GLY A 116 3.69 11.97 -22.41
N ASP A 117 4.74 12.35 -23.10
CA ASP A 117 4.78 12.55 -24.56
C ASP A 117 4.70 11.22 -25.34
N GLU A 118 5.07 10.11 -24.72
CA GLU A 118 5.06 8.77 -25.31
C GLU A 118 3.71 8.06 -25.16
N VAL A 119 2.71 8.66 -24.48
CA VAL A 119 1.38 8.07 -24.27
C VAL A 119 0.54 8.17 -25.54
N ASN A 120 0.49 7.08 -26.30
CA ASN A 120 -0.34 6.89 -27.48
C ASN A 120 -0.78 5.42 -27.61
N ALA A 121 -1.77 5.15 -28.48
CA ALA A 121 -2.39 3.82 -28.60
C ALA A 121 -1.41 2.75 -29.11
N GLU A 122 -0.53 3.08 -30.04
CA GLU A 122 0.46 2.17 -30.64
C GLU A 122 1.48 1.71 -29.56
N ASN A 123 2.04 2.66 -28.83
CA ASN A 123 2.99 2.39 -27.76
C ASN A 123 2.39 1.53 -26.65
N ILE A 124 1.17 1.84 -26.22
CA ILE A 124 0.50 1.05 -25.17
C ILE A 124 0.10 -0.33 -25.69
N ALA A 125 -0.35 -0.46 -26.95
CA ALA A 125 -0.62 -1.76 -27.53
C ALA A 125 0.64 -2.63 -27.63
N THR A 126 1.78 -2.05 -28.03
CA THR A 126 3.09 -2.72 -28.04
C THR A 126 3.47 -3.18 -26.62
N LEU A 127 3.34 -2.30 -25.62
CA LEU A 127 3.67 -2.59 -24.21
C LEU A 127 2.85 -3.75 -23.65
N LEU A 128 1.58 -3.87 -24.03
CA LEU A 128 0.64 -4.88 -23.53
C LEU A 128 0.50 -6.10 -24.46
N ASN A 129 1.36 -6.24 -25.46
CA ASN A 129 1.33 -7.39 -26.34
C ASN A 129 1.65 -8.68 -25.59
N GLY A 130 0.84 -9.73 -25.76
CA GLY A 130 1.04 -11.02 -25.10
C GLY A 130 0.70 -11.06 -23.61
N ILE A 131 0.39 -9.93 -22.96
CA ILE A 131 -0.01 -9.89 -21.55
C ILE A 131 -1.51 -10.16 -21.43
N CYS A 132 -1.90 -11.07 -20.54
CA CYS A 132 -3.29 -11.35 -20.18
C CYS A 132 -3.76 -10.37 -19.08
N PRO A 133 -4.65 -9.40 -19.40
CA PRO A 133 -5.04 -8.37 -18.44
C PRO A 133 -6.02 -8.87 -17.35
N GLU A 134 -6.68 -10.01 -17.54
CA GLU A 134 -7.54 -10.63 -16.51
C GLU A 134 -6.72 -11.39 -15.47
N ALA A 135 -5.52 -11.84 -15.80
CA ALA A 135 -4.62 -12.56 -14.90
C ALA A 135 -3.58 -11.66 -14.23
N THR A 136 -3.31 -10.49 -14.80
CA THR A 136 -2.23 -9.59 -14.39
C THR A 136 -2.79 -8.23 -14.00
N GLU A 137 -2.47 -7.74 -12.79
CA GLU A 137 -2.77 -6.37 -12.40
C GLU A 137 -1.84 -5.40 -13.15
N LEU A 138 -2.42 -4.40 -13.86
CA LEU A 138 -1.67 -3.46 -14.71
C LEU A 138 -1.73 -2.04 -14.13
N ASN A 139 -0.59 -1.49 -13.77
CA ASN A 139 -0.49 -0.18 -13.15
C ASN A 139 0.35 0.76 -13.99
N PHE A 140 -0.10 2.00 -14.11
CA PHE A 140 0.55 3.00 -14.96
C PHE A 140 0.84 4.28 -14.19
N ASN A 141 2.05 4.78 -14.35
CA ASN A 141 2.50 6.07 -13.82
C ASN A 141 3.00 6.93 -14.98
N THR A 142 2.37 8.07 -15.18
CA THR A 142 2.74 9.04 -16.23
C THR A 142 2.52 10.48 -15.74
N CYS A 143 2.69 11.48 -16.61
CA CYS A 143 2.28 12.84 -16.30
C CYS A 143 0.76 12.90 -16.04
N ASN A 144 0.36 13.60 -14.96
CA ASN A 144 -1.06 13.78 -14.63
C ASN A 144 -1.89 14.29 -15.82
N CYS A 145 -1.34 15.17 -16.65
CA CYS A 145 -1.99 15.72 -17.84
C CYS A 145 -2.29 14.67 -18.93
N LYS A 146 -1.79 13.45 -18.80
CA LYS A 146 -2.03 12.34 -19.76
C LYS A 146 -2.83 11.20 -19.15
N ALA A 147 -3.21 11.30 -17.88
CA ALA A 147 -3.93 10.23 -17.18
C ALA A 147 -5.29 9.91 -17.84
N GLU A 148 -6.10 10.92 -18.11
CA GLU A 148 -7.40 10.76 -18.81
C GLU A 148 -7.21 10.11 -20.20
N LYS A 149 -6.27 10.62 -21.01
CA LYS A 149 -5.96 10.06 -22.33
C LYS A 149 -5.53 8.60 -22.21
N LEU A 150 -4.67 8.27 -21.25
CA LEU A 150 -4.21 6.90 -21.03
C LEU A 150 -5.36 5.95 -20.67
N ILE A 151 -6.30 6.39 -19.82
CA ILE A 151 -7.49 5.61 -19.45
C ILE A 151 -8.32 5.29 -20.72
N GLY A 152 -8.57 6.27 -21.59
CA GLY A 152 -9.29 6.05 -22.85
C GLY A 152 -8.56 5.10 -23.79
N ILE A 153 -7.23 5.16 -23.85
CA ILE A 153 -6.42 4.21 -24.63
C ILE A 153 -6.52 2.78 -24.05
N LEU A 154 -6.45 2.65 -22.72
CA LEU A 154 -6.58 1.35 -22.05
C LEU A 154 -7.96 0.75 -22.28
N GLU A 155 -9.03 1.54 -22.17
CA GLU A 155 -10.39 1.11 -22.46
C GLU A 155 -10.49 0.58 -23.89
N TYR A 156 -9.98 1.32 -24.88
CA TYR A 156 -9.99 0.93 -26.27
C TYR A 156 -9.25 -0.39 -26.52
N ILE A 157 -8.03 -0.52 -25.97
CA ILE A 157 -7.21 -1.73 -26.15
C ILE A 157 -7.85 -2.95 -25.47
N LEU A 158 -8.35 -2.79 -24.24
CA LEU A 158 -8.95 -3.89 -23.48
C LEU A 158 -10.25 -4.37 -24.13
N LYS A 159 -11.10 -3.47 -24.61
CA LYS A 159 -12.30 -3.82 -25.39
C LYS A 159 -11.95 -4.55 -26.68
N GLY A 160 -10.86 -4.16 -27.34
CA GLY A 160 -10.37 -4.82 -28.56
C GLY A 160 -9.80 -6.22 -28.33
N LYS A 161 -9.45 -6.58 -27.10
CA LYS A 161 -8.96 -7.92 -26.72
C LYS A 161 -10.07 -8.92 -26.34
N ASP A 162 -11.34 -8.51 -26.38
CA ASP A 162 -12.49 -9.34 -26.01
C ASP A 162 -12.37 -9.95 -24.59
N VAL A 163 -11.95 -9.12 -23.62
CA VAL A 163 -11.77 -9.49 -22.21
C VAL A 163 -12.89 -8.90 -21.36
N ASP A 164 -13.19 -9.57 -20.22
CA ASP A 164 -14.12 -9.06 -19.22
C ASP A 164 -13.48 -7.93 -18.42
N LEU A 165 -13.88 -6.67 -18.67
CA LEU A 165 -13.35 -5.50 -17.97
C LEU A 165 -13.54 -5.53 -16.46
N ASN A 166 -14.53 -6.30 -15.94
CA ASN A 166 -14.73 -6.48 -14.52
C ASN A 166 -13.64 -7.36 -13.85
N LYS A 167 -12.93 -8.15 -14.65
CA LYS A 167 -11.79 -8.96 -14.21
C LYS A 167 -10.44 -8.30 -14.45
N CYS A 168 -10.41 -7.16 -15.13
CA CYS A 168 -9.19 -6.40 -15.37
C CYS A 168 -8.94 -5.41 -14.21
N PHE A 169 -7.88 -5.63 -13.47
CA PHE A 169 -7.51 -4.80 -12.33
C PHE A 169 -6.22 -4.02 -12.59
N GLY A 170 -6.13 -2.84 -11.97
CA GLY A 170 -4.95 -2.02 -12.11
C GLY A 170 -5.09 -0.62 -11.55
N SER A 171 -4.20 0.26 -11.98
CA SER A 171 -4.29 1.68 -11.63
C SER A 171 -3.68 2.60 -12.68
N VAL A 172 -4.21 3.80 -12.80
CA VAL A 172 -3.57 4.95 -13.44
C VAL A 172 -3.30 5.97 -12.34
N ASN A 173 -2.03 6.24 -12.07
CA ASN A 173 -1.59 7.01 -10.91
C ASN A 173 -1.77 8.52 -11.14
N TYR A 174 -3.03 9.02 -11.14
CA TYR A 174 -3.31 10.44 -11.11
C TYR A 174 -3.25 10.96 -9.67
N ASP A 175 -2.34 11.87 -9.39
CA ASP A 175 -2.07 12.43 -8.08
C ASP A 175 -2.04 13.95 -8.15
N PRO A 176 -3.12 14.65 -7.74
CA PRO A 176 -3.19 16.10 -7.85
C PRO A 176 -2.23 16.83 -6.91
N PHE A 177 -1.81 16.20 -5.81
CA PHE A 177 -1.00 16.84 -4.77
C PHE A 177 0.50 16.59 -4.93
N LYS A 178 0.92 15.67 -5.80
CA LYS A 178 2.35 15.40 -6.07
C LYS A 178 3.13 16.66 -6.48
N LYS A 179 2.56 17.46 -7.37
CA LYS A 179 3.23 18.65 -7.90
C LYS A 179 3.41 19.74 -6.83
N PRO A 180 2.39 20.08 -6.01
CA PRO A 180 2.57 20.94 -4.84
C PRO A 180 3.60 20.39 -3.85
N LEU A 181 3.50 19.13 -3.49
CA LEU A 181 4.35 18.50 -2.48
C LEU A 181 5.84 18.45 -2.92
N VAL A 182 6.11 17.96 -4.13
CA VAL A 182 7.50 17.69 -4.59
C VAL A 182 8.16 18.91 -5.22
N LYS A 183 7.38 19.81 -5.86
CA LYS A 183 7.89 20.93 -6.63
C LYS A 183 7.51 22.31 -6.07
N GLY A 184 6.71 22.36 -5.00
CA GLY A 184 6.20 23.61 -4.43
C GLY A 184 5.34 24.43 -5.41
N LYS A 185 4.73 23.81 -6.42
CA LYS A 185 3.93 24.48 -7.45
C LYS A 185 2.45 24.16 -7.24
N GLU A 186 1.64 25.18 -7.12
CA GLU A 186 0.19 25.05 -7.00
C GLU A 186 -0.43 24.35 -8.22
N ASN A 187 -1.58 23.72 -7.98
CA ASN A 187 -2.38 23.02 -8.98
C ASN A 187 -3.84 23.48 -8.83
N GLU A 188 -4.14 24.68 -9.31
CA GLU A 188 -5.42 25.37 -9.07
C GLU A 188 -6.63 24.60 -9.63
N ASN A 189 -6.51 23.95 -10.79
CA ASN A 189 -7.62 23.26 -11.48
C ASN A 189 -7.64 21.75 -11.23
N TRP A 190 -7.11 21.31 -10.09
CA TRP A 190 -6.99 19.87 -9.85
C TRP A 190 -8.33 19.14 -9.69
N VAL A 191 -9.36 19.81 -9.17
CA VAL A 191 -10.71 19.22 -8.99
C VAL A 191 -11.33 18.92 -10.34
N GLU A 192 -11.25 19.84 -11.29
CA GLU A 192 -11.75 19.63 -12.65
C GLU A 192 -11.03 18.50 -13.36
N ALA A 193 -9.68 18.50 -13.29
CA ALA A 193 -8.87 17.44 -13.87
C ALA A 193 -9.10 16.06 -13.21
N ALA A 194 -9.25 16.03 -11.88
CA ALA A 194 -9.60 14.80 -11.14
C ALA A 194 -10.99 14.29 -11.53
N SER A 195 -11.96 15.20 -11.71
CA SER A 195 -13.30 14.86 -12.16
C SER A 195 -13.30 14.24 -13.57
N ALA A 196 -12.52 14.79 -14.49
CA ALA A 196 -12.35 14.21 -15.84
C ALA A 196 -11.74 12.81 -15.80
N VAL A 197 -10.67 12.64 -15.01
CA VAL A 197 -10.01 11.33 -14.79
C VAL A 197 -10.97 10.33 -14.14
N LEU A 198 -11.76 10.75 -13.16
CA LEU A 198 -12.73 9.90 -12.48
C LEU A 198 -13.86 9.46 -13.43
N LYS A 199 -14.39 10.37 -14.26
CA LYS A 199 -15.37 10.04 -15.31
C LYS A 199 -14.83 9.04 -16.30
N ALA A 200 -13.65 9.28 -16.85
CA ALA A 200 -12.98 8.33 -17.75
C ALA A 200 -12.76 6.96 -17.08
N GLY A 201 -12.38 6.97 -15.80
CA GLY A 201 -12.14 5.77 -15.01
C GLY A 201 -13.37 4.89 -14.78
N GLN A 202 -14.60 5.38 -14.98
CA GLN A 202 -15.80 4.55 -14.86
C GLN A 202 -15.86 3.44 -15.94
N ALA A 203 -15.24 3.66 -17.10
CA ALA A 203 -15.15 2.67 -18.16
C ALA A 203 -14.30 1.44 -17.79
N LEU A 204 -13.45 1.55 -16.75
CA LEU A 204 -12.58 0.49 -16.24
C LEU A 204 -12.93 0.19 -14.77
N PRO A 205 -13.93 -0.66 -14.49
CA PRO A 205 -14.47 -0.86 -13.13
C PRO A 205 -13.40 -1.28 -12.11
N GLY A 206 -12.49 -2.18 -12.47
CA GLY A 206 -11.42 -2.69 -11.60
C GLY A 206 -10.23 -1.75 -11.42
N TYR A 207 -10.14 -0.65 -12.18
CA TYR A 207 -9.00 0.28 -12.09
C TYR A 207 -9.20 1.36 -11.03
N LYS A 208 -8.11 1.66 -10.31
CA LYS A 208 -7.99 2.82 -9.43
C LYS A 208 -7.36 3.96 -10.22
N VAL A 209 -8.00 5.11 -10.25
CA VAL A 209 -7.53 6.23 -11.09
C VAL A 209 -7.14 7.47 -10.29
N LEU A 210 -7.36 7.45 -8.97
CA LEU A 210 -6.94 8.49 -8.04
C LEU A 210 -5.90 7.90 -7.08
N ALA A 211 -4.77 8.58 -6.90
CA ALA A 211 -3.69 8.08 -6.08
C ALA A 211 -3.35 9.02 -4.92
N VAL A 212 -3.11 8.40 -3.76
CA VAL A 212 -2.51 9.02 -2.58
C VAL A 212 -1.10 8.44 -2.43
N ASN A 213 -0.08 9.18 -2.87
CA ASN A 213 1.31 8.72 -2.87
C ASN A 213 2.03 9.09 -1.55
N ALA A 214 1.57 8.57 -0.44
CA ALA A 214 2.08 8.90 0.88
C ALA A 214 3.51 8.38 1.14
N PHE A 215 4.01 7.44 0.34
CA PHE A 215 5.40 7.00 0.41
C PHE A 215 6.43 8.15 0.27
N TYR A 216 6.04 9.29 -0.29
CA TYR A 216 6.90 10.49 -0.31
C TYR A 216 7.22 10.99 1.10
N PHE A 217 6.26 10.94 2.02
CA PHE A 217 6.48 11.32 3.42
C PHE A 217 7.38 10.29 4.12
N ASN A 218 7.15 9.00 3.88
CA ASN A 218 8.00 7.94 4.42
C ASN A 218 9.46 8.09 3.96
N ASN A 219 9.68 8.29 2.66
CA ASN A 219 11.01 8.49 2.09
C ASN A 219 11.67 9.81 2.52
N ALA A 220 10.90 10.77 3.04
CA ALA A 220 11.41 11.99 3.66
C ALA A 220 11.69 11.85 5.17
N GLY A 221 11.48 10.65 5.75
CA GLY A 221 11.75 10.35 7.16
C GLY A 221 10.59 10.64 8.11
N ALA A 222 9.36 10.75 7.60
CA ALA A 222 8.18 10.90 8.45
C ALA A 222 7.97 9.65 9.32
N TYR A 223 7.54 9.87 10.56
CA TYR A 223 7.06 8.81 11.42
C TYR A 223 5.76 8.20 10.87
N ILE A 224 5.44 6.98 11.26
CA ILE A 224 4.26 6.25 10.78
C ILE A 224 2.95 7.03 11.00
N THR A 225 2.81 7.72 12.13
CA THR A 225 1.64 8.55 12.44
C THR A 225 1.53 9.78 11.54
N GLN A 226 2.65 10.37 11.15
CA GLN A 226 2.70 11.51 10.23
C GLN A 226 2.35 11.06 8.82
N GLU A 227 2.99 9.99 8.31
CA GLU A 227 2.67 9.43 7.00
C GLU A 227 1.19 9.09 6.90
N LEU A 228 0.65 8.39 7.91
CA LEU A 228 -0.75 7.98 7.94
C LEU A 228 -1.69 9.19 8.02
N GLY A 229 -1.41 10.15 8.89
CA GLY A 229 -2.23 11.38 9.04
C GLY A 229 -2.32 12.16 7.74
N TYR A 230 -1.19 12.38 7.05
CA TYR A 230 -1.16 13.06 5.76
C TYR A 230 -1.84 12.24 4.66
N ALA A 231 -1.65 10.93 4.63
CA ALA A 231 -2.32 10.06 3.67
C ALA A 231 -3.85 10.11 3.80
N LEU A 232 -4.36 10.06 5.02
CA LEU A 232 -5.80 10.13 5.28
C LEU A 232 -6.37 11.52 4.98
N ALA A 233 -5.66 12.59 5.33
CA ALA A 233 -6.04 13.95 4.97
C ALA A 233 -6.11 14.13 3.45
N TRP A 234 -5.14 13.60 2.72
CA TRP A 234 -5.09 13.62 1.27
C TRP A 234 -6.25 12.84 0.64
N GLY A 235 -6.51 11.61 1.14
CA GLY A 235 -7.68 10.82 0.72
C GLY A 235 -9.01 11.52 1.02
N ASN A 236 -9.14 12.13 2.20
CA ASN A 236 -10.35 12.87 2.59
C ASN A 236 -10.57 14.11 1.73
N GLU A 237 -9.51 14.84 1.36
CA GLU A 237 -9.62 16.00 0.46
C GLU A 237 -10.14 15.57 -0.94
N LEU A 238 -9.68 14.42 -1.46
CA LEU A 238 -10.24 13.85 -2.68
C LEU A 238 -11.72 13.51 -2.52
N MET A 239 -12.10 12.88 -1.40
CA MET A 239 -13.51 12.58 -1.10
C MET A 239 -14.36 13.85 -1.05
N ALA A 240 -13.95 14.84 -0.25
CA ALA A 240 -14.71 16.08 -0.04
C ALA A 240 -14.91 16.83 -1.34
N LYS A 241 -13.84 17.11 -2.08
CA LYS A 241 -13.90 17.93 -3.29
C LYS A 241 -14.62 17.26 -4.45
N LEU A 242 -14.48 15.96 -4.61
CA LEU A 242 -15.17 15.26 -5.69
C LEU A 242 -16.63 14.98 -5.36
N THR A 243 -17.01 14.81 -4.10
CA THR A 243 -18.43 14.75 -3.72
C THR A 243 -19.09 16.12 -3.82
N GLU A 244 -18.42 17.22 -3.47
CA GLU A 244 -18.86 18.59 -3.75
C GLU A 244 -19.06 18.82 -5.27
N ALA A 245 -18.24 18.21 -6.12
CA ALA A 245 -18.35 18.27 -7.58
C ALA A 245 -19.47 17.37 -8.16
N GLY A 246 -20.23 16.65 -7.31
CA GLY A 246 -21.42 15.89 -7.67
C GLY A 246 -21.23 14.40 -7.89
N PHE A 247 -20.09 13.82 -7.56
CA PHE A 247 -19.88 12.37 -7.58
C PHE A 247 -20.40 11.74 -6.28
N SER A 248 -20.90 10.50 -6.35
CA SER A 248 -21.25 9.75 -5.15
C SER A 248 -20.01 9.32 -4.36
N ALA A 249 -20.18 9.10 -3.05
CA ALA A 249 -19.10 8.59 -2.21
C ALA A 249 -18.55 7.24 -2.72
N ASP A 250 -19.42 6.38 -3.26
CA ASP A 250 -19.04 5.10 -3.85
C ASP A 250 -18.15 5.24 -5.10
N GLU A 251 -18.49 6.18 -5.99
CA GLU A 251 -17.72 6.44 -7.22
C GLU A 251 -16.30 6.93 -6.88
N VAL A 252 -16.17 7.81 -5.89
CA VAL A 252 -14.88 8.38 -5.50
C VAL A 252 -14.04 7.34 -4.74
N ALA A 253 -14.58 6.81 -3.64
CA ALA A 253 -13.81 5.93 -2.73
C ALA A 253 -13.30 4.67 -3.42
N LYS A 254 -14.11 4.04 -4.28
CA LYS A 254 -13.72 2.85 -5.04
C LYS A 254 -12.60 3.09 -6.05
N LYS A 255 -12.30 4.34 -6.38
CA LYS A 255 -11.26 4.72 -7.36
C LYS A 255 -9.97 5.26 -6.74
N ILE A 256 -9.89 5.35 -5.42
CA ILE A 256 -8.69 5.78 -4.70
C ILE A 256 -7.78 4.58 -4.40
N LYS A 257 -6.47 4.76 -4.64
CA LYS A 257 -5.38 3.85 -4.26
C LYS A 257 -4.40 4.58 -3.35
N PHE A 258 -4.11 3.98 -2.20
CA PHE A 258 -3.09 4.45 -1.28
C PHE A 258 -1.76 3.74 -1.55
N ASN A 259 -0.73 4.50 -1.86
CA ASN A 259 0.63 4.03 -2.02
C ASN A 259 1.42 4.49 -0.79
N LEU A 260 1.68 3.57 0.13
CA LEU A 260 2.31 3.82 1.41
C LEU A 260 3.74 3.25 1.42
N GLY A 261 4.65 3.91 2.13
CA GLY A 261 5.96 3.35 2.43
C GLY A 261 5.87 2.22 3.45
N ILE A 262 6.91 1.42 3.55
CA ILE A 262 7.09 0.48 4.64
C ILE A 262 8.54 0.52 5.09
N SER A 263 8.76 0.85 6.37
CA SER A 263 10.08 1.08 6.95
C SER A 263 10.53 -0.06 7.85
N SER A 264 11.62 0.14 8.57
CA SER A 264 12.27 -0.89 9.39
C SER A 264 11.56 -1.23 10.71
N ASN A 265 10.56 -0.44 11.15
CA ASN A 265 9.86 -0.66 12.41
C ASN A 265 8.78 -1.73 12.27
N TYR A 266 9.17 -2.98 12.20
CA TYR A 266 8.40 -4.15 11.80
C TYR A 266 6.96 -4.21 12.32
N PHE A 267 6.76 -4.22 13.65
CA PHE A 267 5.41 -4.30 14.23
C PHE A 267 4.64 -3.00 14.14
N MET A 268 5.34 -1.87 14.19
CA MET A 268 4.73 -0.55 14.05
C MET A 268 4.18 -0.34 12.64
N GLU A 269 4.87 -0.85 11.63
CA GLU A 269 4.40 -0.83 10.24
C GLU A 269 3.16 -1.71 10.03
N ILE A 270 3.11 -2.90 10.64
CA ILE A 270 1.90 -3.73 10.64
C ILE A 270 0.73 -2.97 11.27
N ALA A 271 0.97 -2.31 12.40
CA ALA A 271 -0.04 -1.50 13.09
C ALA A 271 -0.51 -0.31 12.23
N LYS A 272 0.41 0.37 11.52
CA LYS A 272 0.08 1.46 10.60
C LYS A 272 -0.95 1.04 9.55
N PHE A 273 -0.72 -0.07 8.84
CA PHE A 273 -1.65 -0.54 7.82
C PHE A 273 -3.00 -0.99 8.39
N ARG A 274 -3.01 -1.57 9.59
CA ARG A 274 -4.25 -1.92 10.30
C ARG A 274 -5.04 -0.68 10.69
N ALA A 275 -4.39 0.32 11.27
CA ALA A 275 -4.98 1.61 11.59
C ALA A 275 -5.45 2.37 10.35
N ALA A 276 -4.67 2.34 9.27
CA ALA A 276 -5.01 2.96 7.99
C ALA A 276 -6.35 2.46 7.45
N ARG A 277 -6.55 1.15 7.40
CA ARG A 277 -7.81 0.56 6.93
C ARG A 277 -9.00 0.93 7.81
N TRP A 278 -8.83 0.87 9.12
CA TRP A 278 -9.89 1.24 10.05
C TRP A 278 -10.30 2.69 9.90
N LEU A 279 -9.32 3.60 10.01
CA LEU A 279 -9.58 5.03 9.93
C LEU A 279 -10.16 5.43 8.57
N TRP A 280 -9.66 4.86 7.49
CA TRP A 280 -10.21 5.08 6.15
C TRP A 280 -11.65 4.59 6.04
N ALA A 281 -11.95 3.42 6.59
CA ALA A 281 -13.30 2.88 6.57
C ALA A 281 -14.30 3.80 7.31
N GLU A 282 -13.90 4.36 8.45
CA GLU A 282 -14.72 5.33 9.20
C GLU A 282 -14.86 6.67 8.45
N ILE A 283 -13.78 7.17 7.82
CA ILE A 283 -13.84 8.39 7.00
C ILE A 283 -14.84 8.20 5.87
N VAL A 284 -14.73 7.12 5.09
CA VAL A 284 -15.65 6.89 3.96
C VAL A 284 -17.09 6.65 4.45
N ALA A 285 -17.26 5.92 5.56
CA ALA A 285 -18.58 5.69 6.16
C ALA A 285 -19.31 7.00 6.52
N ALA A 286 -18.57 8.05 6.92
CA ALA A 286 -19.14 9.37 7.23
C ALA A 286 -19.72 10.08 5.99
N TYR A 287 -19.33 9.69 4.77
CA TYR A 287 -19.92 10.16 3.52
C TYR A 287 -21.18 9.37 3.10
N ASN A 288 -21.66 8.43 3.92
CA ASN A 288 -22.85 7.62 3.69
C ASN A 288 -22.87 6.90 2.33
N PRO A 289 -21.86 6.06 2.01
CA PRO A 289 -21.84 5.29 0.77
C PRO A 289 -23.00 4.27 0.75
N GLU A 290 -23.53 3.96 -0.43
CA GLU A 290 -24.58 2.95 -0.61
C GLU A 290 -24.09 1.54 -0.25
N CYS A 291 -22.81 1.25 -0.54
CA CYS A 291 -22.20 -0.04 -0.26
C CYS A 291 -21.02 0.10 0.72
N LYS A 292 -21.05 -0.67 1.83
CA LYS A 292 -19.89 -0.77 2.73
C LYS A 292 -18.61 -1.23 2.02
N CYS A 293 -18.72 -1.83 0.85
CA CYS A 293 -17.56 -2.19 0.04
C CYS A 293 -16.73 -0.98 -0.41
N ALA A 294 -17.33 0.22 -0.51
CA ALA A 294 -16.64 1.47 -0.80
C ALA A 294 -15.67 1.89 0.32
N CYS A 295 -15.95 1.47 1.57
CA CYS A 295 -15.10 1.75 2.72
C CYS A 295 -13.79 0.96 2.74
N LYS A 296 -13.58 0.03 1.81
CA LYS A 296 -12.34 -0.75 1.71
C LYS A 296 -11.20 0.10 1.17
N MET A 297 -10.13 0.24 1.96
CA MET A 297 -8.90 0.87 1.47
C MET A 297 -8.20 -0.07 0.48
N ASN A 298 -7.83 0.42 -0.69
CA ASN A 298 -6.87 -0.25 -1.56
C ASN A 298 -5.46 0.24 -1.20
N ALA A 299 -4.65 -0.62 -0.59
CA ALA A 299 -3.34 -0.28 -0.05
C ALA A 299 -2.21 -1.01 -0.79
N HIS A 300 -1.35 -0.24 -1.44
CA HIS A 300 -0.09 -0.71 -1.99
C HIS A 300 1.07 -0.33 -1.06
N ALA A 301 1.93 -1.27 -0.73
CA ALA A 301 3.14 -1.03 0.04
C ALA A 301 4.38 -1.00 -0.85
N GLN A 302 5.30 -0.10 -0.56
CA GLN A 302 6.60 0.01 -1.20
C GLN A 302 7.68 0.09 -0.14
N THR A 303 8.74 -0.74 -0.24
CA THR A 303 9.87 -0.69 0.70
C THR A 303 10.51 0.68 0.71
N SER A 304 10.88 1.16 1.91
CA SER A 304 11.39 2.51 2.16
C SER A 304 12.79 2.72 1.56
N GLU A 305 13.05 3.91 1.07
CA GLU A 305 14.40 4.35 0.70
C GLU A 305 15.11 5.04 1.86
N TRP A 306 14.36 5.53 2.87
CA TRP A 306 14.91 6.31 3.97
C TRP A 306 15.95 5.56 4.80
N ASN A 307 15.72 4.28 5.04
CA ASN A 307 16.59 3.43 5.86
C ASN A 307 17.62 2.62 5.06
N MET A 308 17.67 2.78 3.74
CA MET A 308 18.70 2.12 2.93
C MET A 308 20.05 2.80 3.08
N THR A 309 21.12 1.99 3.05
CA THR A 309 22.51 2.44 3.11
C THR A 309 23.18 2.33 1.76
N VAL A 310 24.14 3.24 1.49
CA VAL A 310 25.08 3.13 0.37
C VAL A 310 26.38 2.41 0.78
N TYR A 311 26.63 2.31 2.11
CA TYR A 311 27.74 1.56 2.67
C TYR A 311 27.30 0.12 2.94
N ASP A 312 28.05 -0.88 2.40
CA ASP A 312 27.65 -2.28 2.47
C ASP A 312 26.20 -2.50 1.99
N ALA A 313 25.94 -2.11 0.76
CA ALA A 313 24.60 -2.03 0.19
C ALA A 313 23.86 -3.40 0.16
N HIS A 314 24.60 -4.53 0.16
CA HIS A 314 24.00 -5.86 0.21
C HIS A 314 23.15 -6.09 1.49
N VAL A 315 23.45 -5.39 2.58
CA VAL A 315 22.63 -5.42 3.81
C VAL A 315 21.22 -4.87 3.56
N ASN A 316 21.00 -4.08 2.51
CA ASN A 316 19.66 -3.64 2.12
C ASN A 316 18.73 -4.79 1.71
N LEU A 317 19.29 -5.95 1.28
CA LEU A 317 18.49 -7.16 1.02
C LEU A 317 17.76 -7.62 2.29
N LEU A 318 18.45 -7.62 3.44
CA LEU A 318 17.83 -7.98 4.73
C LEU A 318 16.79 -6.96 5.17
N ARG A 319 17.03 -5.65 4.94
CA ARG A 319 16.06 -4.60 5.23
C ARG A 319 14.81 -4.77 4.38
N SER A 320 14.96 -4.87 3.07
CA SER A 320 13.85 -5.04 2.14
C SER A 320 13.05 -6.31 2.40
N GLN A 321 13.72 -7.41 2.80
CA GLN A 321 13.04 -8.65 3.17
C GLN A 321 12.12 -8.46 4.38
N THR A 322 12.63 -7.85 5.47
CA THR A 322 11.83 -7.65 6.69
C THR A 322 10.71 -6.65 6.48
N GLU A 323 10.92 -5.62 5.66
CA GLU A 323 9.89 -4.67 5.24
C GLU A 323 8.79 -5.37 4.42
N ALA A 324 9.16 -6.16 3.41
CA ALA A 324 8.20 -6.92 2.61
C ALA A 324 7.40 -7.91 3.46
N MET A 325 8.04 -8.60 4.41
CA MET A 325 7.38 -9.50 5.35
C MET A 325 6.38 -8.77 6.24
N SER A 326 6.76 -7.59 6.75
CA SER A 326 5.88 -6.72 7.54
C SER A 326 4.65 -6.30 6.73
N ALA A 327 4.83 -5.88 5.46
CA ALA A 327 3.74 -5.52 4.56
C ALA A 327 2.78 -6.69 4.29
N ALA A 328 3.31 -7.89 4.03
CA ALA A 328 2.51 -9.09 3.79
C ALA A 328 1.67 -9.46 5.01
N LEU A 329 2.26 -9.44 6.22
CA LEU A 329 1.54 -9.70 7.47
C LEU A 329 0.53 -8.59 7.82
N ALA A 330 0.78 -7.36 7.37
CA ALA A 330 -0.16 -6.27 7.51
C ALA A 330 -1.42 -6.41 6.63
N GLY A 331 -1.40 -7.32 5.63
CA GLY A 331 -2.55 -7.60 4.77
C GLY A 331 -2.76 -6.54 3.69
N VAL A 332 -1.70 -6.05 3.07
CA VAL A 332 -1.77 -5.10 1.94
C VAL A 332 -2.25 -5.77 0.65
N ASP A 333 -2.72 -4.99 -0.32
CA ASP A 333 -3.22 -5.52 -1.60
C ASP A 333 -2.10 -5.85 -2.58
N SER A 334 -1.00 -5.09 -2.53
CA SER A 334 0.17 -5.33 -3.38
C SER A 334 1.45 -4.79 -2.74
N ILE A 335 2.59 -5.37 -3.11
CA ILE A 335 3.91 -4.98 -2.59
C ILE A 335 4.88 -4.77 -3.74
N THR A 336 5.63 -3.67 -3.71
CA THR A 336 6.83 -3.45 -4.50
C THR A 336 8.04 -3.48 -3.58
N VAL A 337 8.94 -4.43 -3.78
CA VAL A 337 10.24 -4.47 -3.12
C VAL A 337 11.23 -3.72 -4.00
N ARG A 338 11.86 -2.69 -3.47
CA ARG A 338 12.88 -1.96 -4.21
C ARG A 338 14.19 -2.74 -4.25
N PRO A 339 14.92 -2.71 -5.37
CA PRO A 339 16.25 -3.29 -5.45
C PRO A 339 17.20 -2.72 -4.40
N PHE A 340 18.07 -3.55 -3.86
CA PHE A 340 19.01 -3.19 -2.78
C PHE A 340 20.00 -2.08 -3.15
N ASP A 341 20.29 -1.96 -4.43
CA ASP A 341 21.25 -1.05 -5.03
C ASP A 341 20.65 0.24 -5.58
N LYS A 342 19.31 0.39 -5.54
CA LYS A 342 18.58 1.54 -6.12
C LYS A 342 19.05 2.90 -5.59
N THR A 343 19.69 2.92 -4.41
CA THR A 343 20.17 4.16 -3.78
C THR A 343 21.43 4.74 -4.44
N TYR A 344 22.18 3.97 -5.20
CA TYR A 344 23.46 4.41 -5.77
C TYR A 344 23.68 4.03 -7.24
N GLN A 345 22.87 3.16 -7.81
CA GLN A 345 22.97 2.80 -9.23
C GLN A 345 21.60 2.49 -9.85
N THR A 346 21.58 2.37 -11.17
CA THR A 346 20.42 1.81 -11.86
C THR A 346 20.47 0.30 -11.70
N PRO A 347 19.41 -0.33 -11.13
CA PRO A 347 19.36 -1.77 -10.98
C PRO A 347 19.49 -2.51 -12.31
N ASP A 348 20.23 -3.59 -12.32
CA ASP A 348 20.41 -4.52 -13.45
C ASP A 348 19.74 -5.88 -13.18
N ASP A 349 20.18 -6.92 -13.87
CA ASP A 349 19.61 -8.28 -13.75
C ASP A 349 20.21 -9.10 -12.60
N PHE A 350 21.17 -8.54 -11.83
CA PHE A 350 21.75 -9.17 -10.64
C PHE A 350 20.83 -8.91 -9.41
#